data_b1cdf980a83945132715a85ade464cfc
#
_entry.id   b1cdf980a83945132715a85ade464cfc
#
_cell.length_a   1.000
_cell.length_b   1.000
_cell.length_c   1.000
_cell.angle_alpha   90.00
_cell.angle_beta   90.00
_cell.angle_gamma   90.00
#
_symmetry.space_group_name_H-M   'P 1'
#
loop_
_entity.id
_entity.type
_entity.pdbx_description
1 polymer ?
#
loop_
_entity_poly.entity_id
_entity_poly.type
_entity_poly.pdbx_seq_one_letter_code
_entity_poly.pdbx_strand_id
1 'polypeptide(L)'
;PELMYSMPKGLTAATGMDALTHAIESYITPGAWAMSDMFELKAIEMIAQNLKAAVDNGKDVVAREAMSQAQYIAGMGFSNVGLGIVHSMAHPLGAFYDTPHGVANALLLPYVMEYNAESPAAPKYINIAKAMGVETAGMSEAEGVKAAIEAVKSLSLSIGIPQKLHEINVKEEDIPALAVAAFNDVCTGGNPRPTSVEDIEVLYRKAF
;
A
#
# COMPACT_ATOMS: atom_id res chain seq x y z
N PRO A 1 4.96 -8.53 -20.10
CA PRO A 1 4.13 -7.31 -20.09
C PRO A 1 3.05 -7.30 -21.17
N GLU A 2 3.22 -8.03 -22.28
CA GLU A 2 2.31 -8.03 -23.44
C GLU A 2 0.86 -8.36 -23.07
N LEU A 3 0.66 -9.29 -22.14
CA LEU A 3 -0.67 -9.65 -21.63
C LEU A 3 -1.35 -8.50 -20.83
N MET A 4 -0.58 -7.51 -20.42
CA MET A 4 -1.06 -6.36 -19.64
C MET A 4 -1.45 -5.16 -20.51
N TYR A 5 -1.16 -5.15 -21.82
CA TYR A 5 -1.43 -3.98 -22.68
C TYR A 5 -2.92 -3.68 -22.87
N SER A 6 -3.78 -4.68 -22.65
CA SER A 6 -5.24 -4.50 -22.69
C SER A 6 -5.88 -4.12 -21.35
N MET A 7 -5.10 -4.05 -20.27
CA MET A 7 -5.64 -3.70 -18.95
C MET A 7 -6.18 -2.27 -18.94
N PRO A 8 -7.43 -2.05 -18.50
CA PRO A 8 -7.99 -0.72 -18.32
C PRO A 8 -7.21 0.12 -17.31
N LYS A 9 -7.31 1.46 -17.43
CA LYS A 9 -6.63 2.40 -16.54
C LYS A 9 -6.89 2.13 -15.05
N GLY A 10 -8.16 1.95 -14.68
CA GLY A 10 -8.55 1.68 -13.29
C GLY A 10 -7.96 0.40 -12.74
N LEU A 11 -7.92 -0.68 -13.55
CA LEU A 11 -7.30 -1.93 -13.15
C LEU A 11 -5.77 -1.77 -13.01
N THR A 12 -5.13 -1.05 -13.94
CA THR A 12 -3.70 -0.76 -13.87
C THR A 12 -3.35 0.02 -12.61
N ALA A 13 -4.15 1.06 -12.28
CA ALA A 13 -3.97 1.85 -11.06
C ALA A 13 -4.14 0.99 -9.80
N ALA A 14 -5.22 0.22 -9.71
CA ALA A 14 -5.53 -0.61 -8.57
C ALA A 14 -4.45 -1.68 -8.31
N THR A 15 -4.09 -2.45 -9.34
CA THR A 15 -3.09 -3.52 -9.19
C THR A 15 -1.67 -3.00 -8.97
N GLY A 16 -1.35 -1.83 -9.54
CA GLY A 16 -0.05 -1.18 -9.31
C GLY A 16 0.09 -0.64 -7.89
N MET A 17 -0.98 -0.05 -7.34
CA MET A 17 -1.00 0.38 -5.93
C MET A 17 -1.04 -0.81 -4.97
N ASP A 18 -1.66 -1.91 -5.36
CA ASP A 18 -1.61 -3.16 -4.61
C ASP A 18 -0.17 -3.69 -4.48
N ALA A 19 0.57 -3.71 -5.58
CA ALA A 19 1.99 -4.07 -5.57
C ALA A 19 2.83 -3.11 -4.69
N LEU A 20 2.50 -1.81 -4.69
CA LEU A 20 3.13 -0.84 -3.79
C LEU A 20 2.80 -1.13 -2.33
N THR A 21 1.56 -1.51 -2.04
CA THR A 21 1.12 -1.87 -0.69
C THR A 21 1.86 -3.12 -0.20
N HIS A 22 1.97 -4.16 -1.03
CA HIS A 22 2.76 -5.34 -0.74
C HIS A 22 4.19 -4.96 -0.34
N ALA A 23 4.84 -4.14 -1.16
CA ALA A 23 6.23 -3.74 -0.94
C ALA A 23 6.40 -2.91 0.34
N ILE A 24 5.50 -1.97 0.63
CA ILE A 24 5.60 -1.13 1.83
C ILE A 24 5.32 -1.96 3.09
N GLU A 25 4.25 -2.76 3.13
CA GLU A 25 3.92 -3.56 4.32
C GLU A 25 5.01 -4.57 4.64
N SER A 26 5.50 -5.31 3.65
CA SER A 26 6.58 -6.29 3.85
C SER A 26 7.92 -5.64 4.18
N TYR A 27 8.16 -4.41 3.75
CA TYR A 27 9.35 -3.65 4.16
C TYR A 27 9.33 -3.28 5.63
N ILE A 28 8.15 -2.93 6.19
CA ILE A 28 8.02 -2.49 7.59
C ILE A 28 7.64 -3.60 8.57
N THR A 29 7.30 -4.81 8.13
CA THR A 29 6.95 -5.94 9.00
C THR A 29 8.10 -6.30 9.94
N PRO A 30 7.83 -6.81 11.16
CA PRO A 30 8.86 -7.29 12.06
C PRO A 30 9.70 -8.45 11.50
N GLY A 31 9.14 -9.21 10.55
CA GLY A 31 9.83 -10.30 9.86
C GLY A 31 10.83 -9.87 8.80
N ALA A 32 10.87 -8.57 8.46
CA ALA A 32 11.73 -8.05 7.40
C ALA A 32 13.22 -8.16 7.76
N TRP A 33 14.05 -8.46 6.76
CA TRP A 33 15.48 -8.61 6.85
C TRP A 33 16.19 -8.11 5.59
N ALA A 34 17.51 -8.06 5.61
CA ALA A 34 18.28 -7.38 4.57
C ALA A 34 17.94 -7.79 3.12
N MET A 35 17.62 -9.07 2.85
CA MET A 35 17.28 -9.50 1.51
C MET A 35 15.86 -9.08 1.13
N SER A 36 14.86 -9.22 2.01
CA SER A 36 13.52 -8.73 1.74
C SER A 36 13.52 -7.21 1.56
N ASP A 37 14.22 -6.48 2.43
CA ASP A 37 14.35 -5.01 2.34
C ASP A 37 14.90 -4.56 0.97
N MET A 38 15.85 -5.29 0.41
CA MET A 38 16.41 -5.00 -0.92
C MET A 38 15.37 -5.17 -2.03
N PHE A 39 14.57 -6.23 -1.99
CA PHE A 39 13.50 -6.45 -2.97
C PHE A 39 12.42 -5.36 -2.85
N GLU A 40 11.98 -5.08 -1.63
CA GLU A 40 10.87 -4.16 -1.42
C GLU A 40 11.22 -2.72 -1.78
N LEU A 41 12.38 -2.22 -1.37
CA LEU A 41 12.81 -0.88 -1.76
C LEU A 41 12.96 -0.76 -3.28
N LYS A 42 13.44 -1.81 -3.96
CA LYS A 42 13.53 -1.80 -5.42
C LYS A 42 12.16 -1.81 -6.08
N ALA A 43 11.22 -2.60 -5.56
CA ALA A 43 9.84 -2.60 -6.04
C ALA A 43 9.18 -1.23 -5.87
N ILE A 44 9.30 -0.59 -4.68
CA ILE A 44 8.77 0.75 -4.42
C ILE A 44 9.32 1.76 -5.43
N GLU A 45 10.64 1.78 -5.64
CA GLU A 45 11.28 2.67 -6.62
C GLU A 45 10.71 2.50 -8.03
N MET A 46 10.65 1.26 -8.51
CA MET A 46 10.17 0.96 -9.86
C MET A 46 8.69 1.33 -10.04
N ILE A 47 7.85 1.07 -9.04
CA ILE A 47 6.43 1.42 -9.07
C ILE A 47 6.26 2.95 -9.07
N ALA A 48 6.95 3.66 -8.19
CA ALA A 48 6.88 5.12 -8.09
C ALA A 48 7.24 5.81 -9.41
N GLN A 49 8.23 5.28 -10.12
CA GLN A 49 8.71 5.85 -11.39
C GLN A 49 7.82 5.51 -12.59
N ASN A 50 7.06 4.41 -12.56
CA ASN A 50 6.44 3.87 -13.77
C ASN A 50 4.92 3.73 -13.70
N LEU A 51 4.30 3.66 -12.50
CA LEU A 51 2.88 3.36 -12.38
C LEU A 51 2.02 4.43 -13.08
N LYS A 52 2.31 5.71 -12.84
CA LYS A 52 1.55 6.79 -13.49
C LYS A 52 1.63 6.72 -15.00
N ALA A 53 2.80 6.49 -15.57
CA ALA A 53 2.99 6.35 -17.01
C ALA A 53 2.20 5.14 -17.56
N ALA A 54 2.22 4.00 -16.87
CA ALA A 54 1.45 2.83 -17.25
C ALA A 54 -0.07 3.04 -17.19
N VAL A 55 -0.55 3.86 -16.24
CA VAL A 55 -1.97 4.25 -16.14
C VAL A 55 -2.36 5.24 -17.25
N ASP A 56 -1.53 6.24 -17.49
CA ASP A 56 -1.81 7.28 -18.51
C ASP A 56 -1.80 6.68 -19.91
N ASN A 57 -0.84 5.79 -20.19
CA ASN A 57 -0.69 5.09 -21.47
C ASN A 57 -0.48 3.59 -21.26
N GLY A 58 -1.56 2.82 -21.29
CA GLY A 58 -1.53 1.36 -21.12
C GLY A 58 -0.70 0.59 -22.16
N LYS A 59 -0.26 1.27 -23.24
CA LYS A 59 0.60 0.70 -24.30
C LYS A 59 2.06 1.16 -24.19
N ASP A 60 2.41 1.88 -23.14
CA ASP A 60 3.80 2.20 -22.85
C ASP A 60 4.55 0.92 -22.45
N VAL A 61 5.34 0.40 -23.38
CA VAL A 61 6.06 -0.86 -23.21
C VAL A 61 7.03 -0.80 -22.04
N VAL A 62 7.75 0.32 -21.91
CA VAL A 62 8.76 0.51 -20.86
C VAL A 62 8.08 0.53 -19.49
N ALA A 63 7.03 1.31 -19.35
CA ALA A 63 6.28 1.38 -18.08
C ALA A 63 5.62 0.03 -17.72
N ARG A 64 5.03 -0.67 -18.70
CA ARG A 64 4.42 -1.98 -18.47
C ARG A 64 5.43 -3.05 -18.08
N GLU A 65 6.60 -3.06 -18.73
CA GLU A 65 7.68 -3.98 -18.38
C GLU A 65 8.20 -3.70 -16.95
N ALA A 66 8.44 -2.44 -16.63
CA ALA A 66 8.86 -2.04 -15.29
C ALA A 66 7.83 -2.46 -14.23
N MET A 67 6.53 -2.24 -14.46
CA MET A 67 5.47 -2.65 -13.54
C MET A 67 5.36 -4.17 -13.40
N SER A 68 5.55 -4.93 -14.51
CA SER A 68 5.57 -6.39 -14.48
C SER A 68 6.72 -6.93 -13.62
N GLN A 69 7.89 -6.33 -13.73
CA GLN A 69 9.05 -6.70 -12.92
C GLN A 69 8.88 -6.28 -11.46
N ALA A 70 8.38 -5.06 -11.21
CA ALA A 70 8.22 -4.52 -9.87
C ALA A 70 7.26 -5.36 -9.01
N GLN A 71 6.11 -5.76 -9.55
CA GLN A 71 5.16 -6.61 -8.83
C GLN A 71 5.74 -7.99 -8.53
N TYR A 72 6.55 -8.54 -9.44
CA TYR A 72 7.22 -9.82 -9.23
C TYR A 72 8.29 -9.71 -8.13
N ILE A 73 9.08 -8.62 -8.14
CA ILE A 73 10.08 -8.33 -7.10
C ILE A 73 9.41 -8.17 -5.73
N ALA A 74 8.31 -7.40 -5.64
CA ALA A 74 7.51 -7.31 -4.42
C ALA A 74 7.00 -8.69 -3.97
N GLY A 75 6.56 -9.53 -4.94
CA GLY A 75 6.14 -10.92 -4.68
C GLY A 75 7.23 -11.77 -4.06
N MET A 76 8.47 -11.62 -4.50
CA MET A 76 9.62 -12.32 -3.89
C MET A 76 9.89 -11.88 -2.47
N GLY A 77 9.68 -10.60 -2.14
CA GLY A 77 9.87 -10.06 -0.81
C GLY A 77 8.75 -10.51 0.14
N PHE A 78 7.50 -10.10 -0.09
CA PHE A 78 6.41 -10.34 0.84
C PHE A 78 6.11 -11.82 1.08
N SER A 79 6.35 -12.70 0.12
CA SER A 79 6.16 -14.14 0.29
C SER A 79 7.07 -14.75 1.38
N ASN A 80 8.13 -14.06 1.76
CA ASN A 80 9.07 -14.52 2.78
C ASN A 80 8.80 -13.93 4.17
N VAL A 81 8.15 -12.76 4.26
CA VAL A 81 8.04 -12.01 5.52
C VAL A 81 6.60 -11.64 5.91
N GLY A 82 5.65 -11.81 5.00
CA GLY A 82 4.24 -11.50 5.23
C GLY A 82 3.89 -10.03 5.01
N LEU A 83 2.65 -9.69 5.36
CA LEU A 83 2.00 -8.40 5.15
C LEU A 83 1.52 -7.82 6.49
N GLY A 84 0.68 -6.79 6.47
CA GLY A 84 0.18 -6.11 7.66
C GLY A 84 -1.32 -5.77 7.58
N ILE A 85 -1.73 -4.78 8.36
CA ILE A 85 -3.14 -4.46 8.53
C ILE A 85 -3.78 -3.72 7.34
N VAL A 86 -3.04 -3.21 6.36
CA VAL A 86 -3.67 -2.71 5.14
C VAL A 86 -4.42 -3.83 4.45
N HIS A 87 -3.75 -4.97 4.22
CA HIS A 87 -4.37 -6.15 3.64
C HIS A 87 -5.48 -6.71 4.52
N SER A 88 -5.26 -6.81 5.83
CA SER A 88 -6.29 -7.24 6.78
C SER A 88 -7.56 -6.40 6.70
N MET A 89 -7.43 -5.09 6.55
CA MET A 89 -8.56 -4.16 6.40
C MET A 89 -9.17 -4.19 4.99
N ALA A 90 -8.37 -4.48 3.96
CA ALA A 90 -8.87 -4.56 2.59
C ALA A 90 -9.72 -5.80 2.32
N HIS A 91 -9.40 -6.94 2.92
CA HIS A 91 -10.13 -8.20 2.70
C HIS A 91 -11.62 -8.13 3.04
N PRO A 92 -12.04 -7.58 4.22
CA PRO A 92 -13.45 -7.41 4.52
C PRO A 92 -14.18 -6.47 3.55
N LEU A 93 -13.51 -5.45 3.00
CA LEU A 93 -14.13 -4.57 2.00
C LEU A 93 -14.44 -5.34 0.72
N GLY A 94 -13.59 -6.27 0.32
CA GLY A 94 -13.90 -7.19 -0.77
C GLY A 94 -15.08 -8.11 -0.46
N ALA A 95 -15.11 -8.69 0.75
CA ALA A 95 -16.13 -9.65 1.16
C ALA A 95 -17.52 -9.01 1.35
N PHE A 96 -17.61 -7.80 1.90
CA PHE A 96 -18.87 -7.13 2.22
C PHE A 96 -19.40 -6.27 1.06
N TYR A 97 -18.52 -5.73 0.21
CA TYR A 97 -18.86 -4.69 -0.77
C TYR A 97 -18.41 -5.00 -2.20
N ASP A 98 -17.84 -6.17 -2.45
CA ASP A 98 -17.22 -6.52 -3.73
C ASP A 98 -16.17 -5.46 -4.19
N THR A 99 -15.57 -4.73 -3.24
CA THR A 99 -14.55 -3.73 -3.56
C THR A 99 -13.35 -4.43 -4.19
N PRO A 100 -12.87 -3.97 -5.37
CA PRO A 100 -11.66 -4.54 -5.95
C PRO A 100 -10.48 -4.42 -4.97
N HIS A 101 -9.77 -5.53 -4.73
CA HIS A 101 -8.74 -5.67 -3.72
C HIS A 101 -7.69 -4.55 -3.76
N GLY A 102 -7.15 -4.26 -4.95
CA GLY A 102 -6.15 -3.21 -5.10
C GLY A 102 -6.69 -1.79 -4.86
N VAL A 103 -8.00 -1.55 -5.06
CA VAL A 103 -8.64 -0.27 -4.70
C VAL A 103 -8.72 -0.13 -3.19
N ALA A 104 -9.14 -1.20 -2.49
CA ALA A 104 -9.22 -1.21 -1.03
C ALA A 104 -7.85 -0.96 -0.39
N ASN A 105 -6.81 -1.69 -0.82
CA ASN A 105 -5.45 -1.52 -0.37
C ASN A 105 -4.93 -0.09 -0.62
N ALA A 106 -5.10 0.42 -1.84
CA ALA A 106 -4.63 1.75 -2.23
C ALA A 106 -5.25 2.88 -1.39
N LEU A 107 -6.55 2.77 -1.10
CA LEU A 107 -7.28 3.73 -0.28
C LEU A 107 -6.79 3.71 1.18
N LEU A 108 -6.62 2.52 1.75
CA LEU A 108 -6.29 2.33 3.16
C LEU A 108 -4.82 2.60 3.48
N LEU A 109 -3.92 2.37 2.52
CA LEU A 109 -2.47 2.42 2.72
C LEU A 109 -1.99 3.70 3.43
N PRO A 110 -2.35 4.93 3.02
CA PRO A 110 -1.86 6.13 3.69
C PRO A 110 -2.29 6.24 5.16
N TYR A 111 -3.51 5.82 5.49
CA TYR A 111 -4.04 5.86 6.85
C TYR A 111 -3.31 4.88 7.78
N VAL A 112 -3.03 3.69 7.27
CA VAL A 112 -2.27 2.68 8.01
C VAL A 112 -0.80 3.07 8.12
N MET A 113 -0.22 3.69 7.10
CA MET A 113 1.14 4.25 7.20
C MET A 113 1.24 5.28 8.32
N GLU A 114 0.25 6.19 8.45
CA GLU A 114 0.20 7.15 9.57
C GLU A 114 0.14 6.44 10.93
N TYR A 115 -0.64 5.38 11.06
CA TYR A 115 -0.74 4.58 12.28
C TYR A 115 0.59 3.89 12.60
N ASN A 116 1.20 3.26 11.61
CA ASN A 116 2.45 2.52 11.77
C ASN A 116 3.68 3.42 11.94
N ALA A 117 3.57 4.71 11.66
CA ALA A 117 4.63 5.69 11.95
C ALA A 117 4.97 5.82 13.45
N GLU A 118 4.08 5.36 14.33
CA GLU A 118 4.33 5.29 15.79
C GLU A 118 4.85 3.91 16.24
N SER A 119 5.42 3.12 15.31
CA SER A 119 6.00 1.80 15.57
C SER A 119 7.53 1.83 15.52
N PRO A 120 8.21 0.76 15.94
CA PRO A 120 9.66 0.61 15.74
C PRO A 120 10.12 0.68 14.27
N ALA A 121 9.20 0.60 13.32
CA ALA A 121 9.50 0.72 11.89
C ALA A 121 9.57 2.18 11.39
N ALA A 122 9.28 3.19 12.20
CA ALA A 122 9.32 4.61 11.82
C ALA A 122 10.62 5.02 11.10
N PRO A 123 11.83 4.59 11.54
CA PRO A 123 13.07 4.94 10.84
C PRO A 123 13.16 4.42 9.39
N LYS A 124 12.38 3.40 9.03
CA LYS A 124 12.36 2.86 7.66
C LYS A 124 11.65 3.77 6.66
N TYR A 125 10.79 4.68 7.12
CA TYR A 125 9.98 5.55 6.25
C TYR A 125 10.82 6.52 5.41
N ILE A 126 11.98 6.97 5.91
CA ILE A 126 12.87 7.81 5.12
C ILE A 126 13.38 7.10 3.86
N ASN A 127 13.61 5.78 3.96
CA ASN A 127 13.99 4.96 2.81
C ASN A 127 12.81 4.75 1.84
N ILE A 128 11.58 4.63 2.37
CA ILE A 128 10.36 4.61 1.53
C ILE A 128 10.23 5.93 0.78
N ALA A 129 10.37 7.08 1.46
CA ALA A 129 10.33 8.39 0.82
C ALA A 129 11.38 8.51 -0.29
N LYS A 130 12.61 8.08 -0.03
CA LYS A 130 13.70 8.06 -1.01
C LYS A 130 13.37 7.17 -2.22
N ALA A 131 12.88 5.96 -1.99
CA ALA A 131 12.46 5.05 -3.06
C ALA A 131 11.29 5.61 -3.88
N MET A 132 10.40 6.37 -3.24
CA MET A 132 9.33 7.13 -3.91
C MET A 132 9.82 8.35 -4.71
N GLY A 133 11.13 8.63 -4.72
CA GLY A 133 11.75 9.71 -5.49
C GLY A 133 11.83 11.04 -4.75
N VAL A 134 11.62 11.07 -3.43
CA VAL A 134 11.76 12.28 -2.62
C VAL A 134 13.24 12.51 -2.26
N GLU A 135 13.71 13.76 -2.36
CA GLU A 135 15.04 14.13 -1.83
C GLU A 135 14.99 14.15 -0.30
N THR A 136 15.76 13.26 0.32
CA THR A 136 15.70 13.04 1.78
C THR A 136 16.96 13.49 2.53
N ALA A 137 17.94 14.09 1.85
CA ALA A 137 19.17 14.55 2.50
C ALA A 137 18.87 15.59 3.57
N GLY A 138 19.31 15.34 4.79
CA GLY A 138 19.12 16.26 5.93
C GLY A 138 17.76 16.20 6.60
N MET A 139 16.83 15.37 6.15
CA MET A 139 15.54 15.19 6.82
C MET A 139 15.70 14.48 8.17
N SER A 140 14.95 14.93 9.15
CA SER A 140 14.68 14.19 10.39
C SER A 140 13.78 12.97 10.11
N GLU A 141 13.71 12.05 11.06
CA GLU A 141 12.80 10.90 10.98
C GLU A 141 11.34 11.33 10.76
N ALA A 142 10.86 12.33 11.50
CA ALA A 142 9.50 12.82 11.37
C ALA A 142 9.22 13.44 9.98
N GLU A 143 10.19 14.14 9.41
CA GLU A 143 10.09 14.66 8.04
C GLU A 143 10.08 13.53 7.01
N GLY A 144 10.91 12.50 7.20
CA GLY A 144 10.94 11.31 6.36
C GLY A 144 9.62 10.54 6.38
N VAL A 145 9.02 10.37 7.57
CA VAL A 145 7.69 9.77 7.73
C VAL A 145 6.64 10.56 6.93
N LYS A 146 6.56 11.86 7.17
CA LYS A 146 5.62 12.73 6.46
C LYS A 146 5.82 12.66 4.95
N ALA A 147 7.06 12.75 4.49
CA ALA A 147 7.40 12.72 3.07
C ALA A 147 6.99 11.40 2.39
N ALA A 148 7.20 10.25 3.05
CA ALA A 148 6.78 8.95 2.53
C ALA A 148 5.26 8.87 2.36
N ILE A 149 4.50 9.26 3.38
CA ILE A 149 3.04 9.24 3.37
C ILE A 149 2.49 10.17 2.28
N GLU A 150 3.00 11.38 2.18
CA GLU A 150 2.58 12.35 1.16
C GLU A 150 2.92 11.89 -0.27
N ALA A 151 4.07 11.24 -0.47
CA ALA A 151 4.43 10.69 -1.77
C ALA A 151 3.43 9.58 -2.21
N VAL A 152 3.06 8.68 -1.30
CA VAL A 152 2.05 7.64 -1.56
C VAL A 152 0.69 8.25 -1.85
N LYS A 153 0.23 9.21 -1.03
CA LYS A 153 -1.03 9.94 -1.25
C LYS A 153 -1.07 10.64 -2.61
N SER A 154 0.01 11.33 -2.95
CA SER A 154 0.12 12.05 -4.22
C SER A 154 0.06 11.12 -5.42
N LEU A 155 0.75 9.98 -5.36
CA LEU A 155 0.68 8.96 -6.41
C LEU A 155 -0.74 8.41 -6.54
N SER A 156 -1.34 7.96 -5.46
CA SER A 156 -2.70 7.42 -5.39
C SER A 156 -3.73 8.40 -6.00
N LEU A 157 -3.68 9.67 -5.58
CA LEU A 157 -4.56 10.71 -6.11
C LEU A 157 -4.33 10.96 -7.61
N SER A 158 -3.06 10.99 -8.06
CA SER A 158 -2.69 11.28 -9.46
C SER A 158 -3.18 10.26 -10.47
N ILE A 159 -3.51 9.06 -10.02
CA ILE A 159 -4.00 7.93 -10.84
C ILE A 159 -5.48 7.60 -10.60
N GLY A 160 -6.18 8.45 -9.83
CA GLY A 160 -7.63 8.39 -9.66
C GLY A 160 -8.13 7.32 -8.68
N ILE A 161 -7.33 6.93 -7.69
CA ILE A 161 -7.79 6.06 -6.61
C ILE A 161 -8.75 6.83 -5.68
N PRO A 162 -9.90 6.26 -5.28
CA PRO A 162 -10.75 6.83 -4.25
C PRO A 162 -9.99 7.07 -2.95
N GLN A 163 -10.30 8.18 -2.28
CA GLN A 163 -9.57 8.59 -1.06
C GLN A 163 -10.38 8.34 0.21
N LYS A 164 -11.66 8.01 0.09
CA LYS A 164 -12.59 7.83 1.19
C LYS A 164 -13.46 6.59 1.01
N LEU A 165 -13.77 5.91 2.10
CA LEU A 165 -14.57 4.67 2.10
C LEU A 165 -15.99 4.89 1.58
N HIS A 166 -16.59 6.05 1.81
CA HIS A 166 -17.92 6.34 1.28
C HIS A 166 -17.93 6.44 -0.26
N GLU A 167 -16.81 6.77 -0.90
CA GLU A 167 -16.68 6.79 -2.37
C GLU A 167 -16.76 5.37 -2.99
N ILE A 168 -16.51 4.34 -2.19
CA ILE A 168 -16.63 2.93 -2.57
C ILE A 168 -17.85 2.26 -1.92
N ASN A 169 -18.86 3.07 -1.55
CA ASN A 169 -20.15 2.65 -0.99
C ASN A 169 -20.09 1.93 0.37
N VAL A 170 -19.01 2.02 1.12
CA VAL A 170 -18.95 1.52 2.49
C VAL A 170 -19.92 2.31 3.37
N LYS A 171 -20.63 1.62 4.26
CA LYS A 171 -21.55 2.24 5.20
C LYS A 171 -20.88 2.37 6.57
N GLU A 172 -21.09 3.50 7.22
CA GLU A 172 -20.51 3.76 8.53
C GLU A 172 -20.96 2.75 9.60
N GLU A 173 -22.21 2.27 9.49
CA GLU A 173 -22.81 1.29 10.40
C GLU A 173 -22.12 -0.08 10.36
N ASP A 174 -21.45 -0.44 9.25
CA ASP A 174 -20.75 -1.71 9.09
C ASP A 174 -19.30 -1.68 9.60
N ILE A 175 -18.74 -0.50 9.93
CA ILE A 175 -17.35 -0.34 10.38
C ILE A 175 -17.01 -1.26 11.56
N PRO A 176 -17.83 -1.42 12.62
CA PRO A 176 -17.50 -2.33 13.71
C PRO A 176 -17.35 -3.78 13.25
N ALA A 177 -18.21 -4.24 12.34
CA ALA A 177 -18.12 -5.61 11.80
C ALA A 177 -16.88 -5.80 10.91
N LEU A 178 -16.55 -4.79 10.09
CA LEU A 178 -15.33 -4.77 9.28
C LEU A 178 -14.08 -4.82 10.16
N ALA A 179 -14.06 -4.08 11.27
CA ALA A 179 -12.92 -4.05 12.20
C ALA A 179 -12.68 -5.42 12.86
N VAL A 180 -13.75 -6.10 13.29
CA VAL A 180 -13.65 -7.47 13.83
C VAL A 180 -13.14 -8.46 12.79
N ALA A 181 -13.65 -8.37 11.56
CA ALA A 181 -13.22 -9.25 10.47
C ALA A 181 -11.73 -9.02 10.13
N ALA A 182 -11.31 -7.76 10.02
CA ALA A 182 -9.94 -7.39 9.76
C ALA A 182 -8.98 -7.84 10.88
N PHE A 183 -9.37 -7.68 12.15
CA PHE A 183 -8.54 -8.11 13.27
C PHE A 183 -8.26 -9.62 13.25
N ASN A 184 -9.23 -10.43 12.81
CA ASN A 184 -9.09 -11.88 12.71
C ASN A 184 -8.39 -12.36 11.43
N ASP A 185 -7.98 -11.43 10.56
CA ASP A 185 -7.28 -11.77 9.32
C ASP A 185 -5.84 -12.25 9.59
N VAL A 186 -5.38 -13.16 8.75
CA VAL A 186 -4.03 -13.76 8.87
C VAL A 186 -2.89 -12.74 8.74
N CYS A 187 -3.09 -11.64 8.03
CA CYS A 187 -2.08 -10.61 7.82
C CYS A 187 -1.88 -9.71 9.05
N THR A 188 -2.85 -9.64 9.97
CA THR A 188 -2.80 -8.74 11.14
C THR A 188 -1.58 -8.95 12.01
N GLY A 189 -1.15 -10.21 12.17
CA GLY A 189 0.04 -10.55 12.96
C GLY A 189 1.38 -10.04 12.40
N GLY A 190 1.41 -9.62 11.13
CA GLY A 190 2.60 -9.06 10.47
C GLY A 190 2.73 -7.53 10.61
N ASN A 191 1.77 -6.85 11.25
CA ASN A 191 1.84 -5.41 11.41
C ASN A 191 2.93 -4.99 12.42
N PRO A 192 3.74 -3.94 12.12
CA PRO A 192 4.84 -3.54 13.00
C PRO A 192 4.38 -2.88 14.32
N ARG A 193 3.14 -2.37 14.37
CA ARG A 193 2.51 -1.84 15.56
C ARG A 193 1.46 -2.83 16.07
N PRO A 194 1.48 -3.23 17.34
CA PRO A 194 0.40 -4.02 17.92
C PRO A 194 -0.94 -3.33 17.70
N THR A 195 -1.94 -4.08 17.30
CA THR A 195 -3.22 -3.53 16.83
C THR A 195 -4.37 -4.25 17.52
N SER A 196 -5.40 -3.52 17.93
CA SER A 196 -6.65 -4.02 18.47
C SER A 196 -7.81 -3.83 17.49
N VAL A 197 -8.98 -4.40 17.79
CA VAL A 197 -10.22 -4.16 17.03
C VAL A 197 -10.57 -2.67 17.06
N GLU A 198 -10.41 -2.04 18.20
CA GLU A 198 -10.70 -0.60 18.41
C GLU A 198 -9.77 0.29 17.56
N ASP A 199 -8.49 -0.05 17.47
CA ASP A 199 -7.55 0.67 16.59
C ASP A 199 -7.98 0.59 15.12
N ILE A 200 -8.37 -0.61 14.67
CA ILE A 200 -8.83 -0.82 13.29
C ILE A 200 -10.14 -0.07 13.03
N GLU A 201 -11.06 -0.05 14.00
CA GLU A 201 -12.30 0.73 13.89
C GLU A 201 -12.01 2.22 13.74
N VAL A 202 -11.08 2.76 14.54
CA VAL A 202 -10.62 4.16 14.41
C VAL A 202 -10.01 4.44 13.04
N LEU A 203 -9.21 3.52 12.50
CA LEU A 203 -8.63 3.65 11.17
C LEU A 203 -9.69 3.67 10.07
N TYR A 204 -10.68 2.77 10.12
CA TYR A 204 -11.80 2.80 9.17
C TYR A 204 -12.61 4.10 9.26
N ARG A 205 -12.91 4.60 10.47
CA ARG A 205 -13.60 5.89 10.65
C ARG A 205 -12.80 7.07 10.12
N LYS A 206 -11.48 7.05 10.26
CA LYS A 206 -10.59 8.08 9.70
C LYS A 206 -10.59 8.07 8.17
N ALA A 207 -10.71 6.88 7.58
CA ALA A 207 -10.78 6.70 6.14
C ALA A 207 -12.19 6.93 5.57
N PHE A 208 -13.23 6.99 6.40
CA PHE A 208 -14.62 7.27 6.01
C PHE A 208 -14.84 8.77 5.78
#